data_587a2e359ed89b2238d78c7b6f9764b7
#
_entry.id   587a2e359ed89b2238d78c7b6f9764b7
#
_cell.length_a   1.000
_cell.length_b   1.000
_cell.length_c   1.000
_cell.angle_alpha   90.00
_cell.angle_beta   90.00
_cell.angle_gamma   90.00
#
_symmetry.space_group_name_H-M   'P 1'
#
loop_
_entity.id
_entity.type
_entity.pdbx_description
1 polymer ?
#
loop_
_entity_poly.entity_id
_entity_poly.type
_entity_poly.pdbx_seq_one_letter_code
_entity_poly.pdbx_strand_id
1 'polypeptide(L)'
;MSRIGKQLIKIPENVEVKISDNLIMVKGPKGELTQKLHPAITIEVKDKEILVNLKENKKENTAAQGTYRALIANMIIGVSKGFEKRLVFEGIGYRATVSGHKLILNLGFSHPTEIEAPKGVEFKVEKNTIIISGADKNLVGQVAANIRATKKPEPYKGKGIRYEEETIRRKTGKKAAGVITGE
;
A
#
# COMPACT_ATOMS: atom_id res chain seq x y z
N MET A 1 22.53 -18.09 1.17
CA MET A 1 21.95 -17.39 2.35
C MET A 1 21.53 -15.98 1.94
N SER A 2 20.32 -15.54 2.31
CA SER A 2 19.79 -14.21 1.92
C SER A 2 20.48 -13.09 2.73
N ARG A 3 21.06 -12.10 2.03
CA ARG A 3 21.63 -10.91 2.69
C ARG A 3 20.53 -10.09 3.39
N ILE A 4 19.33 -10.05 2.80
CA ILE A 4 18.17 -9.31 3.34
C ILE A 4 17.67 -9.95 4.63
N GLY A 5 17.57 -11.29 4.69
CA GLY A 5 17.05 -11.99 5.87
C GLY A 5 17.90 -11.84 7.14
N LYS A 6 19.19 -11.52 6.99
CA LYS A 6 20.14 -11.33 8.09
C LYS A 6 20.20 -9.89 8.62
N GLN A 7 19.55 -8.93 7.95
CA GLN A 7 19.59 -7.55 8.41
C GLN A 7 18.78 -7.38 9.69
N LEU A 8 19.37 -6.76 10.69
CA LEU A 8 18.69 -6.38 11.92
C LEU A 8 17.59 -5.36 11.66
N ILE A 9 16.52 -5.45 12.44
CA ILE A 9 15.40 -4.50 12.39
C ILE A 9 15.42 -3.74 13.70
N LYS A 10 15.64 -2.42 13.64
CA LYS A 10 15.63 -1.55 14.81
C LYS A 10 14.21 -1.29 15.29
N ILE A 11 13.97 -1.41 16.59
CA ILE A 11 12.68 -1.09 17.23
C ILE A 11 12.77 0.37 17.72
N PRO A 12 11.91 1.29 17.22
CA PRO A 12 11.81 2.64 17.77
C PRO A 12 11.30 2.62 19.23
N GLU A 13 11.60 3.64 20.01
CA GLU A 13 11.22 3.72 21.43
C GLU A 13 9.72 3.73 21.70
N ASN A 14 8.93 4.14 20.72
CA ASN A 14 7.47 4.22 20.79
C ASN A 14 6.76 2.96 20.31
N VAL A 15 7.48 1.86 20.08
CA VAL A 15 6.94 0.59 19.58
C VAL A 15 7.25 -0.53 20.56
N GLU A 16 6.21 -1.26 20.96
CA GLU A 16 6.28 -2.46 21.78
C GLU A 16 6.12 -3.70 20.91
N VAL A 17 7.00 -4.68 21.09
CA VAL A 17 6.96 -5.96 20.36
C VAL A 17 6.77 -7.09 21.34
N LYS A 18 5.72 -7.88 21.16
CA LYS A 18 5.43 -9.11 21.91
C LYS A 18 5.49 -10.30 20.98
N ILE A 19 6.18 -11.35 21.42
CA ILE A 19 6.31 -12.60 20.69
C ILE A 19 5.65 -13.68 21.52
N SER A 20 4.71 -14.38 20.91
CA SER A 20 4.12 -15.62 21.45
C SER A 20 4.39 -16.72 20.44
N ASP A 21 4.54 -17.96 20.86
CA ASP A 21 5.03 -19.11 20.11
C ASP A 21 4.97 -19.05 18.56
N ASN A 22 3.85 -18.63 17.98
CA ASN A 22 3.63 -18.54 16.54
C ASN A 22 3.07 -17.20 16.07
N LEU A 23 3.02 -16.18 16.95
CA LEU A 23 2.47 -14.87 16.65
C LEU A 23 3.47 -13.79 17.07
N ILE A 24 3.67 -12.82 16.21
CA ILE A 24 4.30 -11.54 16.57
C ILE A 24 3.23 -10.45 16.59
N MET A 25 3.19 -9.72 17.68
CA MET A 25 2.31 -8.58 17.89
C MET A 25 3.18 -7.34 18.04
N VAL A 26 2.88 -6.32 17.27
CA VAL A 26 3.61 -5.05 17.27
C VAL A 26 2.61 -3.93 17.57
N LYS A 27 2.81 -3.21 18.65
CA LYS A 27 1.96 -2.12 19.10
C LYS A 27 2.69 -0.79 19.07
N GLY A 28 2.04 0.24 18.58
CA GLY A 28 2.61 1.59 18.47
C GLY A 28 1.53 2.67 18.43
N PRO A 29 1.92 3.94 18.21
CA PRO A 29 1.02 5.08 18.25
C PRO A 29 -0.05 5.06 17.14
N LYS A 30 0.21 4.37 16.01
CA LYS A 30 -0.72 4.27 14.88
C LYS A 30 -1.62 3.03 14.92
N GLY A 31 -1.50 2.19 15.95
CA GLY A 31 -2.31 1.01 16.14
C GLY A 31 -1.50 -0.23 16.50
N GLU A 32 -2.15 -1.37 16.36
CA GLU A 32 -1.61 -2.68 16.69
C GLU A 32 -1.74 -3.60 15.48
N LEU A 33 -0.68 -4.33 15.17
CA LEU A 33 -0.64 -5.31 14.09
C LEU A 33 -0.18 -6.65 14.62
N THR A 34 -0.83 -7.72 14.16
CA THR A 34 -0.50 -9.09 14.51
C THR A 34 -0.19 -9.90 13.26
N GLN A 35 0.88 -10.67 13.27
CA GLN A 35 1.28 -11.53 12.17
C GLN A 35 1.58 -12.94 12.66
N LYS A 36 1.01 -13.94 11.97
CA LYS A 36 1.32 -15.33 12.20
C LYS A 36 2.68 -15.68 11.60
N LEU A 37 3.54 -16.31 12.38
CA LEU A 37 4.88 -16.73 11.98
C LEU A 37 4.85 -18.11 11.33
N HIS A 38 5.75 -18.30 10.37
CA HIS A 38 5.97 -19.63 9.77
C HIS A 38 6.70 -20.54 10.78
N PRO A 39 6.35 -21.82 10.89
CA PRO A 39 6.96 -22.74 11.87
C PRO A 39 8.48 -22.86 11.82
N ALA A 40 9.06 -22.64 10.63
CA ALA A 40 10.51 -22.67 10.39
C ALA A 40 11.26 -21.41 10.83
N ILE A 41 10.56 -20.39 11.36
CA ILE A 41 11.15 -19.10 11.72
C ILE A 41 11.20 -18.96 13.23
N THR A 42 12.33 -18.43 13.72
CA THR A 42 12.51 -17.99 15.09
C THR A 42 12.88 -16.51 15.11
N ILE A 43 12.31 -15.76 16.03
CA ILE A 43 12.59 -14.35 16.20
C ILE A 43 13.33 -14.17 17.52
N GLU A 44 14.46 -13.49 17.47
CA GLU A 44 15.21 -13.05 18.65
C GLU A 44 15.14 -11.54 18.77
N VAL A 45 14.82 -11.04 19.96
CA VAL A 45 14.85 -9.62 20.29
C VAL A 45 16.00 -9.38 21.24
N LYS A 46 16.95 -8.55 20.83
CA LYS A 46 18.12 -8.14 21.64
C LYS A 46 18.29 -6.63 21.53
N ASP A 47 18.46 -5.95 22.64
CA ASP A 47 18.83 -4.53 22.73
C ASP A 47 18.07 -3.58 21.77
N LYS A 48 16.74 -3.72 21.68
CA LYS A 48 15.87 -2.98 20.76
C LYS A 48 16.08 -3.31 19.27
N GLU A 49 16.64 -4.48 18.98
CA GLU A 49 16.78 -4.98 17.60
C GLU A 49 16.14 -6.36 17.47
N ILE A 50 15.55 -6.61 16.31
CA ILE A 50 14.95 -7.91 15.96
C ILE A 50 15.83 -8.60 14.94
N LEU A 51 16.16 -9.84 15.24
CA LEU A 51 16.82 -10.77 14.31
C LEU A 51 15.85 -11.90 13.96
N VAL A 52 15.68 -12.15 12.67
CA VAL A 52 14.87 -13.23 12.16
C VAL A 52 15.77 -14.41 11.78
N ASN A 53 15.65 -15.50 12.51
CA ASN A 53 16.45 -16.71 12.33
C ASN A 53 15.59 -17.85 11.74
N LEU A 54 16.27 -18.83 11.15
CA LEU A 54 15.67 -20.09 10.72
C LEU A 54 15.94 -21.15 11.78
N LYS A 55 14.92 -21.96 12.14
CA LYS A 55 15.10 -23.15 13.00
C LYS A 55 15.99 -24.18 12.32
N GLU A 56 15.81 -24.36 11.00
CA GLU A 56 16.58 -25.28 10.18
C GLU A 56 17.10 -24.57 8.92
N ASN A 57 18.38 -24.71 8.64
CA ASN A 57 19.05 -24.11 7.48
C ASN A 57 18.74 -24.84 6.17
N LYS A 58 17.48 -25.13 5.87
CA LYS A 58 17.04 -25.68 4.58
C LYS A 58 16.97 -24.56 3.54
N LYS A 59 17.38 -24.84 2.30
CA LYS A 59 17.31 -23.85 1.19
C LYS A 59 15.89 -23.30 0.98
N GLU A 60 14.87 -24.14 1.13
CA GLU A 60 13.46 -23.80 1.02
C GLU A 60 13.02 -22.72 2.03
N ASN A 61 13.55 -22.74 3.24
CA ASN A 61 13.21 -21.81 4.29
C ASN A 61 13.88 -20.44 4.16
N THR A 62 14.92 -20.32 3.32
CA THR A 62 15.67 -19.06 3.15
C THR A 62 14.81 -17.95 2.52
N ALA A 63 13.90 -18.32 1.62
CA ALA A 63 12.94 -17.36 1.03
C ALA A 63 11.98 -16.83 2.09
N ALA A 64 11.47 -17.69 2.97
CA ALA A 64 10.58 -17.32 4.07
C ALA A 64 11.27 -16.34 5.05
N GLN A 65 12.55 -16.54 5.39
CA GLN A 65 13.31 -15.63 6.25
C GLN A 65 13.27 -14.18 5.74
N GLY A 66 13.58 -13.98 4.44
CA GLY A 66 13.56 -12.66 3.83
C GLY A 66 12.17 -12.01 3.82
N THR A 67 11.15 -12.81 3.51
CA THR A 67 9.75 -12.37 3.49
C THR A 67 9.29 -11.90 4.88
N TYR A 68 9.50 -12.74 5.92
CA TYR A 68 9.07 -12.39 7.27
C TYR A 68 9.87 -11.24 7.86
N ARG A 69 11.16 -11.15 7.53
CA ARG A 69 11.96 -9.97 7.90
C ARG A 69 11.34 -8.69 7.32
N ALA A 70 10.95 -8.71 6.05
CA ALA A 70 10.34 -7.55 5.40
C ALA A 70 8.94 -7.24 5.97
N LEU A 71 8.13 -8.27 6.27
CA LEU A 71 6.82 -8.10 6.91
C LEU A 71 6.95 -7.44 8.29
N ILE A 72 7.85 -7.96 9.14
CA ILE A 72 8.08 -7.40 10.48
C ILE A 72 8.59 -5.97 10.41
N ALA A 73 9.53 -5.67 9.51
CA ALA A 73 10.00 -4.31 9.29
C ALA A 73 8.87 -3.36 8.87
N ASN A 74 7.98 -3.82 7.95
CA ASN A 74 6.81 -3.04 7.56
C ASN A 74 5.84 -2.84 8.75
N MET A 75 5.60 -3.85 9.59
CA MET A 75 4.76 -3.70 10.77
C MET A 75 5.30 -2.61 11.71
N ILE A 76 6.60 -2.63 12.02
CA ILE A 76 7.24 -1.63 12.90
C ILE A 76 7.13 -0.23 12.31
N ILE A 77 7.41 -0.06 11.02
CA ILE A 77 7.25 1.24 10.33
C ILE A 77 5.78 1.67 10.34
N GLY A 78 4.86 0.75 10.08
CA GLY A 78 3.44 1.02 10.00
C GLY A 78 2.83 1.47 11.32
N VAL A 79 3.15 0.81 12.43
CA VAL A 79 2.62 1.21 13.74
C VAL A 79 3.31 2.47 14.30
N SER A 80 4.54 2.79 13.84
CA SER A 80 5.27 3.99 14.28
C SER A 80 4.90 5.23 13.47
N LYS A 81 5.04 5.17 12.15
CA LYS A 81 4.86 6.30 11.22
C LYS A 81 3.54 6.21 10.44
N GLY A 82 3.06 5.00 10.19
CA GLY A 82 1.99 4.73 9.25
C GLY A 82 2.47 4.62 7.82
N PHE A 83 1.59 4.13 6.96
CA PHE A 83 1.76 4.14 5.51
C PHE A 83 0.72 5.03 4.87
N GLU A 84 1.11 5.67 3.78
CA GLU A 84 0.26 6.54 2.99
C GLU A 84 0.42 6.21 1.51
N LYS A 85 -0.71 6.18 0.78
CA LYS A 85 -0.75 6.10 -0.68
C LYS A 85 -1.63 7.21 -1.22
N ARG A 86 -1.13 7.91 -2.23
CA ARG A 86 -1.80 9.02 -2.89
C ARG A 86 -2.25 8.63 -4.27
N LEU A 87 -3.52 8.87 -4.56
CA LEU A 87 -4.12 8.66 -5.86
C LEU A 87 -4.64 9.98 -6.40
N VAL A 88 -4.26 10.32 -7.62
CA VAL A 88 -4.75 11.50 -8.33
C VAL A 88 -5.83 11.07 -9.31
N PHE A 89 -6.96 11.77 -9.30
CA PHE A 89 -8.02 11.56 -10.27
C PHE A 89 -8.17 12.77 -11.20
N GLU A 90 -8.24 12.51 -12.48
CA GLU A 90 -8.36 13.51 -13.53
C GLU A 90 -9.50 13.15 -14.47
N GLY A 91 -10.45 14.06 -14.66
CA GLY A 91 -11.58 13.90 -15.58
C GLY A 91 -12.61 15.00 -15.46
N ILE A 92 -13.37 15.26 -16.51
CA ILE A 92 -14.43 16.27 -16.50
C ILE A 92 -15.56 15.78 -15.61
N GLY A 93 -15.93 16.57 -14.59
CA GLY A 93 -17.00 16.23 -13.67
C GLY A 93 -16.63 15.17 -12.61
N TYR A 94 -15.36 14.70 -12.55
CA TYR A 94 -14.92 13.78 -11.50
C TYR A 94 -14.90 14.48 -10.16
N ARG A 95 -15.46 13.82 -9.17
CA ARG A 95 -15.49 14.29 -7.77
C ARG A 95 -15.27 13.12 -6.84
N ALA A 96 -14.57 13.36 -5.74
CA ALA A 96 -14.41 12.43 -4.64
C ALA A 96 -14.80 13.13 -3.34
N THR A 97 -15.58 12.47 -2.51
CA THR A 97 -15.98 12.96 -1.18
C THR A 97 -15.85 11.84 -0.16
N VAL A 98 -15.49 12.20 1.07
CA VAL A 98 -15.43 11.26 2.19
C VAL A 98 -16.64 11.53 3.08
N SER A 99 -17.38 10.47 3.39
CA SER A 99 -18.52 10.50 4.33
C SER A 99 -18.28 9.45 5.40
N GLY A 100 -17.75 9.87 6.55
CA GLY A 100 -17.35 8.96 7.62
C GLY A 100 -16.26 7.99 7.16
N HIS A 101 -16.58 6.69 7.15
CA HIS A 101 -15.67 5.63 6.68
C HIS A 101 -15.84 5.27 5.19
N LYS A 102 -16.69 5.99 4.44
CA LYS A 102 -16.96 5.71 3.04
C LYS A 102 -16.32 6.77 2.14
N LEU A 103 -15.70 6.32 1.07
CA LEU A 103 -15.24 7.14 -0.04
C LEU A 103 -16.29 7.05 -1.16
N ILE A 104 -16.88 8.18 -1.54
CA ILE A 104 -17.86 8.28 -2.62
C ILE A 104 -17.18 8.91 -3.82
N LEU A 105 -17.18 8.19 -4.94
CA LEU A 105 -16.50 8.55 -6.17
C LEU A 105 -17.52 8.77 -7.29
N ASN A 106 -17.58 9.99 -7.82
CA ASN A 106 -18.31 10.33 -9.04
C ASN A 106 -17.32 10.37 -10.21
N LEU A 107 -17.27 9.31 -11.02
CA LEU A 107 -16.28 9.12 -12.08
C LEU A 107 -16.92 9.08 -13.48
N GLY A 108 -18.07 9.73 -13.65
CA GLY A 108 -18.80 9.73 -14.91
C GLY A 108 -19.51 8.41 -15.22
N PHE A 109 -19.80 7.62 -14.19
CA PHE A 109 -20.74 6.49 -14.25
C PHE A 109 -22.16 6.97 -13.94
N SER A 110 -23.17 6.16 -14.29
CA SER A 110 -24.59 6.44 -14.01
C SER A 110 -24.87 6.54 -12.51
N HIS A 111 -24.12 5.79 -11.69
CA HIS A 111 -24.23 5.80 -10.24
C HIS A 111 -22.88 6.10 -9.62
N PRO A 112 -22.85 6.80 -8.46
CA PRO A 112 -21.62 6.99 -7.68
C PRO A 112 -21.09 5.64 -7.21
N THR A 113 -19.78 5.48 -7.16
CA THR A 113 -19.14 4.29 -6.61
C THR A 113 -18.79 4.56 -5.16
N GLU A 114 -19.31 3.73 -4.25
CA GLU A 114 -19.00 3.79 -2.84
C GLU A 114 -17.98 2.73 -2.46
N ILE A 115 -16.97 3.11 -1.71
CA ILE A 115 -15.91 2.20 -1.21
C ILE A 115 -15.81 2.40 0.29
N GLU A 116 -16.04 1.35 1.06
CA GLU A 116 -15.91 1.37 2.51
C GLU A 116 -14.44 1.17 2.92
N ALA A 117 -14.00 1.96 3.89
CA ALA A 117 -12.68 1.79 4.50
C ALA A 117 -12.69 0.53 5.39
N PRO A 118 -11.81 -0.43 5.17
CA PRO A 118 -11.62 -1.51 6.11
C PRO A 118 -11.03 -0.98 7.43
N LYS A 119 -11.18 -1.74 8.51
CA LYS A 119 -10.66 -1.37 9.83
C LYS A 119 -9.16 -1.03 9.75
N GLY A 120 -8.77 0.10 10.28
CA GLY A 120 -7.38 0.56 10.30
C GLY A 120 -6.92 1.30 9.03
N VAL A 121 -7.82 1.64 8.13
CA VAL A 121 -7.57 2.51 6.97
C VAL A 121 -8.45 3.74 7.05
N GLU A 122 -7.86 4.90 6.75
CA GLU A 122 -8.53 6.20 6.70
C GLU A 122 -8.41 6.81 5.31
N PHE A 123 -9.48 7.48 4.87
CA PHE A 123 -9.52 8.24 3.63
C PHE A 123 -9.48 9.74 3.91
N LYS A 124 -8.70 10.47 3.12
CA LYS A 124 -8.73 11.93 3.07
C LYS A 124 -8.76 12.36 1.61
N VAL A 125 -9.52 13.38 1.29
CA VAL A 125 -9.55 13.94 -0.06
C VAL A 125 -9.09 15.40 -0.01
N GLU A 126 -8.08 15.71 -0.82
CA GLU A 126 -7.53 17.05 -0.98
C GLU A 126 -7.56 17.43 -2.46
N LYS A 127 -8.47 18.33 -2.82
CA LYS A 127 -8.69 18.74 -4.22
C LYS A 127 -8.94 17.51 -5.12
N ASN A 128 -7.96 17.16 -5.96
CA ASN A 128 -8.01 16.04 -6.90
C ASN A 128 -7.18 14.83 -6.44
N THR A 129 -6.77 14.80 -5.17
CA THR A 129 -5.95 13.72 -4.62
C THR A 129 -6.72 13.01 -3.51
N ILE A 130 -6.76 11.69 -3.59
CA ILE A 130 -7.27 10.79 -2.55
C ILE A 130 -6.06 10.28 -1.79
N ILE A 131 -6.02 10.52 -0.50
CA ILE A 131 -4.99 10.07 0.42
C ILE A 131 -5.55 8.89 1.21
N ILE A 132 -4.84 7.77 1.19
CA ILE A 132 -5.20 6.53 1.88
C ILE A 132 -4.13 6.28 2.90
N SER A 133 -4.47 6.31 4.18
CA SER A 133 -3.53 6.10 5.29
C SER A 133 -3.92 4.94 6.18
N GLY A 134 -2.91 4.30 6.80
CA GLY A 134 -3.12 3.19 7.72
C GLY A 134 -1.82 2.60 8.25
N ALA A 135 -1.94 1.72 9.26
CA ALA A 135 -0.80 1.02 9.84
C ALA A 135 -0.34 -0.17 8.98
N ASP A 136 -1.27 -0.88 8.33
CA ASP A 136 -0.94 -2.04 7.51
C ASP A 136 -0.65 -1.64 6.06
N LYS A 137 0.60 -1.80 5.64
CA LYS A 137 1.06 -1.53 4.27
C LYS A 137 0.29 -2.32 3.21
N ASN A 138 0.00 -3.59 3.49
CA ASN A 138 -0.68 -4.47 2.53
C ASN A 138 -2.12 -4.01 2.33
N LEU A 139 -2.80 -3.70 3.43
CA LEU A 139 -4.19 -3.24 3.42
C LEU A 139 -4.32 -1.90 2.70
N VAL A 140 -3.46 -0.92 3.04
CA VAL A 140 -3.40 0.39 2.35
C VAL A 140 -3.13 0.21 0.85
N GLY A 141 -2.18 -0.67 0.50
CA GLY A 141 -1.86 -0.96 -0.89
C GLY A 141 -3.01 -1.61 -1.65
N GLN A 142 -3.71 -2.59 -1.04
CA GLN A 142 -4.85 -3.27 -1.64
C GLN A 142 -6.02 -2.31 -1.87
N VAL A 143 -6.35 -1.48 -0.87
CA VAL A 143 -7.42 -0.47 -0.99
C VAL A 143 -7.09 0.54 -2.09
N ALA A 144 -5.85 1.02 -2.15
CA ALA A 144 -5.41 1.93 -3.21
C ALA A 144 -5.53 1.29 -4.60
N ALA A 145 -5.15 0.02 -4.74
CA ALA A 145 -5.28 -0.72 -5.99
C ALA A 145 -6.75 -0.91 -6.40
N ASN A 146 -7.64 -1.21 -5.46
CA ASN A 146 -9.08 -1.35 -5.70
C ASN A 146 -9.68 -0.02 -6.17
N ILE A 147 -9.35 1.10 -5.52
CA ILE A 147 -9.80 2.44 -5.92
C ILE A 147 -9.31 2.75 -7.34
N ARG A 148 -8.03 2.51 -7.63
CA ARG A 148 -7.48 2.73 -8.98
C ARG A 148 -8.15 1.84 -10.04
N ALA A 149 -8.48 0.60 -9.70
CA ALA A 149 -9.14 -0.35 -10.60
C ALA A 149 -10.54 0.08 -11.01
N THR A 150 -11.25 0.88 -10.20
CA THR A 150 -12.60 1.41 -10.51
C THR A 150 -12.60 2.22 -11.81
N LYS A 151 -11.58 3.05 -12.04
CA LYS A 151 -11.44 3.82 -13.28
C LYS A 151 -9.96 3.96 -13.64
N LYS A 152 -9.42 2.96 -14.33
CA LYS A 152 -8.03 2.98 -14.80
C LYS A 152 -7.77 4.17 -15.72
N PRO A 153 -6.57 4.74 -15.71
CA PRO A 153 -6.25 5.86 -16.58
C PRO A 153 -6.32 5.48 -18.06
N GLU A 154 -6.96 6.32 -18.84
CA GLU A 154 -7.10 6.16 -20.29
C GLU A 154 -5.76 6.46 -20.99
N PRO A 155 -5.35 5.67 -21.99
CA PRO A 155 -4.06 5.84 -22.65
C PRO A 155 -3.96 7.07 -23.56
N TYR A 156 -5.08 7.70 -23.98
CA TYR A 156 -5.05 8.84 -24.90
C TYR A 156 -5.01 10.19 -24.15
N LYS A 157 -6.02 10.46 -23.33
CA LYS A 157 -6.16 11.73 -22.60
C LYS A 157 -5.65 11.65 -21.15
N GLY A 158 -5.41 10.44 -20.64
CA GLY A 158 -4.94 10.21 -19.28
C GLY A 158 -6.02 10.39 -18.21
N LYS A 159 -7.31 10.46 -18.60
CA LYS A 159 -8.41 10.56 -17.64
C LYS A 159 -8.58 9.25 -16.87
N GLY A 160 -8.81 9.33 -15.57
CA GLY A 160 -8.95 8.19 -14.69
C GLY A 160 -8.27 8.43 -13.35
N ILE A 161 -8.06 7.36 -12.60
CA ILE A 161 -7.37 7.36 -11.30
C ILE A 161 -5.99 6.73 -11.48
N ARG A 162 -4.95 7.42 -11.06
CA ARG A 162 -3.55 6.96 -11.10
C ARG A 162 -2.87 7.19 -9.76
N TYR A 163 -1.80 6.48 -9.50
CA TYR A 163 -0.91 6.84 -8.40
C TYR A 163 -0.23 8.19 -8.70
N GLU A 164 0.08 8.95 -7.66
CA GLU A 164 0.74 10.25 -7.81
C GLU A 164 2.08 10.13 -8.56
N GLU A 165 2.84 9.07 -8.28
CA GLU A 165 4.14 8.77 -8.89
C GLU A 165 4.02 8.06 -10.25
N GLU A 166 2.79 7.70 -10.70
CA GLU A 166 2.59 6.92 -11.90
C GLU A 166 2.64 7.77 -13.16
N THR A 167 3.62 7.52 -14.02
CA THR A 167 3.70 8.15 -15.35
C THR A 167 2.92 7.34 -16.36
N ILE A 168 1.85 7.92 -16.92
CA ILE A 168 1.01 7.25 -17.92
C ILE A 168 1.64 7.42 -19.30
N ARG A 169 1.96 6.31 -19.96
CA ARG A 169 2.39 6.32 -21.35
C ARG A 169 1.20 6.65 -22.25
N ARG A 170 1.13 7.88 -22.71
CA ARG A 170 0.07 8.35 -23.63
C ARG A 170 0.34 7.87 -25.05
N LYS A 171 -0.72 7.43 -25.72
CA LYS A 171 -0.70 7.12 -27.16
C LYS A 171 -1.09 8.36 -27.95
N THR A 172 -0.42 8.60 -29.08
CA THR A 172 -0.84 9.62 -30.04
C THR A 172 -2.12 9.13 -30.72
N GLY A 173 -3.19 9.94 -30.71
CA GLY A 173 -4.40 9.67 -31.48
C GLY A 173 -4.12 9.68 -32.99
N LYS A 174 -5.10 9.25 -33.79
CA LYS A 174 -5.01 9.43 -35.25
C LYS A 174 -4.81 10.93 -35.54
N LYS A 175 -3.73 11.26 -36.28
CA LYS A 175 -3.61 12.59 -36.90
C LYS A 175 -4.80 12.74 -37.85
N ALA A 176 -5.59 13.80 -37.73
CA ALA A 176 -6.53 14.16 -38.78
C ALA A 176 -5.74 14.24 -40.09
N ALA A 177 -6.14 13.47 -41.08
CA ALA A 177 -5.56 13.58 -42.42
C ALA A 177 -5.65 15.06 -42.82
N GLY A 178 -4.49 15.70 -42.95
CA GLY A 178 -4.44 17.09 -43.42
C GLY A 178 -5.15 17.15 -44.76
N VAL A 179 -6.14 18.02 -44.87
CA VAL A 179 -6.71 18.41 -46.13
C VAL A 179 -5.55 18.94 -46.96
N ILE A 180 -5.09 18.20 -47.94
CA ILE A 180 -4.19 18.71 -48.98
C ILE A 180 -5.06 19.63 -49.81
N THR A 181 -5.11 20.91 -49.45
CA THR A 181 -5.51 21.95 -50.40
C THR A 181 -4.39 22.03 -51.41
N GLY A 182 -4.60 21.35 -52.55
CA GLY A 182 -3.81 21.59 -53.74
C GLY A 182 -4.19 22.96 -54.31
N GLU A 183 -3.23 23.78 -54.53
CA GLU A 183 -3.10 24.75 -55.60
C GLU A 183 -1.97 24.33 -56.50
#